data_bdb679067988930fa8385e80fd1df947
#
_entry.id   bdb679067988930fa8385e80fd1df947
#
_cell.length_a   1.000
_cell.length_b   1.000
_cell.length_c   1.000
_cell.angle_alpha   90.00
_cell.angle_beta   90.00
_cell.angle_gamma   90.00
#
_symmetry.space_group_name_H-M   'P 1'
#
loop_
_entity.id
_entity.type
_entity.pdbx_description
1 polymer ?
#
loop_
_entity_poly.entity_id
_entity_poly.type
_entity_poly.pdbx_seq_one_letter_code
_entity_poly.pdbx_strand_id
1 'polypeptide(L)'
;MALHSKKLSFTRPIMVSFAGILFSFALIAILVILSQRKDFLEDYHKINGNFTHNLAVNYTESILRENDYILGRAAMYFARNDRVNQTINIDPTHGLQMLMHLQNLMPTVSSISLADTEGRHLRAPEVLPTEKSKSFDARTRPWFVGQAEASNFPHYTRPYLDYFTQHPTVTLYKPVISPEGRLKGTLAFHLDLTSMGYTLRQMVAPVQGEFFVVERDGAVVLHPDTGALFKQYVSEALMDKMTSGEGHLFDPKSKTWYYYYSFTNPDWFVIYRVSDATLTVITRHETTVVGWGFALAAIIIILFGLYLRHASRSVLMNIINAIKTGDVNQAPRLEAMLSHTIRTNKERELAYVRQATHDALTGCKNRRAFDNDVDELLTAHQPFVLALIDIDNFKSINDTWGHLSGDIVLRNVAREGIQIMQPHHVYVYRYGGEEFGVIFPAELMNSAHALLEAWRTAVEKRTWREENLRVTFSAGTGEWHFEPLEQFIGSVDEALYTAKQQGKNRVVSTACR
;
A
#
# COMPACT_ATOMS: atom_id res chain seq x y z
N MET A 1 -65.16 46.74 -3.01
CA MET A 1 -64.37 46.05 -2.02
C MET A 1 -63.66 44.86 -2.72
N ALA A 2 -62.43 45.05 -3.15
CA ALA A 2 -61.72 44.10 -4.00
C ALA A 2 -61.03 43.06 -3.14
N LEU A 3 -61.51 41.82 -3.20
CA LEU A 3 -60.85 40.67 -2.58
C LEU A 3 -59.59 40.35 -3.34
N HIS A 4 -58.43 40.66 -2.73
CA HIS A 4 -57.13 40.19 -3.18
C HIS A 4 -57.07 38.66 -3.07
N SER A 5 -57.24 37.97 -4.19
CA SER A 5 -57.00 36.52 -4.28
C SER A 5 -55.51 36.27 -4.08
N LYS A 6 -55.10 35.87 -2.88
CA LYS A 6 -53.82 35.25 -2.65
C LYS A 6 -53.72 34.02 -3.56
N LYS A 7 -53.01 34.14 -4.66
CA LYS A 7 -52.63 32.98 -5.49
C LYS A 7 -51.84 32.01 -4.57
N LEU A 8 -52.51 30.99 -4.11
CA LEU A 8 -51.84 29.85 -3.41
C LEU A 8 -50.87 29.22 -4.42
N SER A 9 -49.62 29.62 -4.34
CA SER A 9 -48.54 29.02 -5.14
C SER A 9 -48.13 27.72 -4.49
N PHE A 10 -48.80 26.64 -4.82
CA PHE A 10 -48.54 25.29 -4.32
C PHE A 10 -47.08 24.81 -4.63
N THR A 11 -46.44 25.47 -5.56
CA THR A 11 -45.07 25.18 -5.97
C THR A 11 -43.99 25.85 -5.08
N ARG A 12 -44.36 26.85 -4.24
CA ARG A 12 -43.42 27.51 -3.34
C ARG A 12 -42.82 26.58 -2.29
N PRO A 13 -43.60 25.80 -1.52
CA PRO A 13 -43.04 24.92 -0.48
C PRO A 13 -42.14 23.83 -1.11
N ILE A 14 -42.49 23.29 -2.28
CA ILE A 14 -41.68 22.30 -3.00
C ILE A 14 -40.35 22.93 -3.42
N MET A 15 -40.37 24.16 -3.93
CA MET A 15 -39.13 24.85 -4.31
C MET A 15 -38.24 25.19 -3.12
N VAL A 16 -38.85 25.58 -1.98
CA VAL A 16 -38.09 25.88 -0.74
C VAL A 16 -37.44 24.61 -0.18
N SER A 17 -38.17 23.50 -0.14
CA SER A 17 -37.64 22.20 0.28
C SER A 17 -36.50 21.74 -0.65
N PHE A 18 -36.67 21.95 -1.96
CA PHE A 18 -35.66 21.58 -2.95
C PHE A 18 -34.39 22.44 -2.84
N ALA A 19 -34.56 23.76 -2.60
CA ALA A 19 -33.46 24.68 -2.32
C ALA A 19 -32.71 24.27 -1.03
N GLY A 20 -33.46 23.84 0.02
CA GLY A 20 -32.88 23.33 1.25
C GLY A 20 -32.04 22.05 1.02
N ILE A 21 -32.55 21.11 0.23
CA ILE A 21 -31.80 19.90 -0.14
C ILE A 21 -30.53 20.23 -0.91
N LEU A 22 -30.62 21.11 -1.90
CA LEU A 22 -29.45 21.54 -2.68
C LEU A 22 -28.41 22.26 -1.82
N PHE A 23 -28.88 23.11 -0.91
CA PHE A 23 -27.99 23.80 0.04
C PHE A 23 -27.27 22.82 0.97
N SER A 24 -28.02 21.87 1.57
CA SER A 24 -27.44 20.82 2.42
C SER A 24 -26.47 19.94 1.65
N PHE A 25 -26.80 19.58 0.41
CA PHE A 25 -25.92 18.81 -0.47
C PHE A 25 -24.63 19.56 -0.80
N ALA A 26 -24.73 20.86 -1.13
CA ALA A 26 -23.56 21.70 -1.41
C ALA A 26 -22.66 21.84 -0.15
N LEU A 27 -23.27 21.99 1.03
CA LEU A 27 -22.53 22.06 2.28
C LEU A 27 -21.77 20.75 2.55
N ILE A 28 -22.44 19.62 2.39
CA ILE A 28 -21.82 18.29 2.55
C ILE A 28 -20.70 18.12 1.53
N ALA A 29 -20.90 18.48 0.27
CA ALA A 29 -19.88 18.39 -0.77
C ALA A 29 -18.63 19.20 -0.41
N ILE A 30 -18.81 20.43 0.09
CA ILE A 30 -17.70 21.29 0.54
C ILE A 30 -16.96 20.63 1.71
N LEU A 31 -17.68 20.14 2.71
CA LEU A 31 -17.08 19.48 3.88
C LEU A 31 -16.30 18.22 3.49
N VAL A 32 -16.86 17.40 2.59
CA VAL A 32 -16.20 16.19 2.08
C VAL A 32 -14.93 16.55 1.31
N ILE A 33 -14.99 17.54 0.41
CA ILE A 33 -13.82 17.98 -0.37
C ILE A 33 -12.72 18.53 0.55
N LEU A 34 -13.08 19.31 1.58
CA LEU A 34 -12.11 19.84 2.54
C LEU A 34 -11.49 18.72 3.39
N SER A 35 -12.30 17.76 3.86
CA SER A 35 -11.82 16.60 4.60
C SER A 35 -10.89 15.75 3.74
N GLN A 36 -11.30 15.37 2.55
CA GLN A 36 -10.49 14.57 1.65
C GLN A 36 -9.16 15.25 1.27
N ARG A 37 -9.19 16.58 1.07
CA ARG A 37 -7.93 17.31 0.83
C ARG A 37 -6.95 17.17 1.97
N LYS A 38 -7.44 17.20 3.22
CA LYS A 38 -6.60 16.99 4.40
C LYS A 38 -6.07 15.57 4.45
N ASP A 39 -6.94 14.59 4.23
CA ASP A 39 -6.59 13.17 4.26
C ASP A 39 -5.55 12.83 3.17
N PHE A 40 -5.74 13.30 1.94
CA PHE A 40 -4.75 13.14 0.86
C PHE A 40 -3.41 13.78 1.20
N LEU A 41 -3.41 14.98 1.79
CA LEU A 41 -2.16 15.61 2.19
C LEU A 41 -1.43 14.80 3.27
N GLU A 42 -2.16 14.27 4.23
CA GLU A 42 -1.63 13.42 5.30
C GLU A 42 -1.07 12.09 4.74
N ASP A 43 -1.77 11.48 3.79
CA ASP A 43 -1.28 10.29 3.09
C ASP A 43 0.02 10.57 2.31
N TYR A 44 0.11 11.71 1.63
CA TYR A 44 1.36 12.09 0.94
C TYR A 44 2.49 12.38 1.93
N HIS A 45 2.21 12.98 3.09
CA HIS A 45 3.22 13.13 4.15
C HIS A 45 3.73 11.77 4.63
N LYS A 46 2.86 10.80 4.82
CA LYS A 46 3.21 9.45 5.21
C LYS A 46 4.02 8.71 4.12
N ILE A 47 3.60 8.80 2.86
CA ILE A 47 4.32 8.20 1.72
C ILE A 47 5.73 8.79 1.60
N ASN A 48 5.86 10.12 1.66
CA ASN A 48 7.15 10.80 1.55
C ASN A 48 8.04 10.52 2.79
N GLY A 49 7.45 10.44 3.98
CA GLY A 49 8.15 10.05 5.20
C GLY A 49 8.69 8.61 5.09
N ASN A 50 7.86 7.67 4.66
CA ASN A 50 8.28 6.29 4.45
C ASN A 50 9.38 6.16 3.38
N PHE A 51 9.30 6.94 2.31
CA PHE A 51 10.36 6.99 1.30
C PHE A 51 11.67 7.48 1.92
N THR A 52 11.63 8.55 2.70
CA THR A 52 12.81 9.10 3.39
C THR A 52 13.38 8.10 4.40
N HIS A 53 12.53 7.44 5.17
CA HIS A 53 12.94 6.37 6.08
C HIS A 53 13.62 5.21 5.34
N ASN A 54 13.02 4.73 4.26
CA ASN A 54 13.60 3.65 3.45
C ASN A 54 14.94 4.05 2.82
N LEU A 55 15.05 5.28 2.33
CA LEU A 55 16.30 5.81 1.81
C LEU A 55 17.38 5.89 2.90
N ALA A 56 16.99 6.29 4.10
CA ALA A 56 17.90 6.36 5.23
C ALA A 56 18.35 4.96 5.68
N VAL A 57 17.42 4.08 5.99
CA VAL A 57 17.70 2.79 6.64
C VAL A 57 18.22 1.75 5.64
N ASN A 58 17.52 1.59 4.51
CA ASN A 58 17.84 0.51 3.58
C ASN A 58 19.02 0.84 2.63
N TYR A 59 19.29 2.11 2.40
CA TYR A 59 20.41 2.52 1.56
C TYR A 59 21.55 3.12 2.39
N THR A 60 21.35 4.27 3.00
CA THR A 60 22.44 5.01 3.66
C THR A 60 22.99 4.27 4.86
N GLU A 61 22.13 3.89 5.80
CA GLU A 61 22.55 3.18 7.03
C GLU A 61 23.13 1.80 6.73
N SER A 62 22.56 1.09 5.75
CA SER A 62 23.07 -0.22 5.34
C SER A 62 24.52 -0.14 4.87
N ILE A 63 24.85 0.85 4.02
CA ILE A 63 26.22 1.09 3.56
C ILE A 63 27.12 1.44 4.74
N LEU A 64 26.69 2.35 5.60
CA LEU A 64 27.50 2.79 6.75
C LEU A 64 27.78 1.63 7.68
N ARG A 65 26.78 0.84 8.03
CA ARG A 65 26.84 -0.27 8.97
C ARG A 65 27.72 -1.42 8.46
N GLU A 66 27.60 -1.75 7.19
CA GLU A 66 28.44 -2.76 6.55
C GLU A 66 29.93 -2.38 6.60
N ASN A 67 30.23 -1.12 6.19
CA ASN A 67 31.59 -0.62 6.22
C ASN A 67 32.15 -0.50 7.66
N ASP A 68 31.34 -0.05 8.62
CA ASP A 68 31.70 0.00 10.04
C ASP A 68 32.08 -1.39 10.60
N TYR A 69 31.28 -2.40 10.28
CA TYR A 69 31.54 -3.77 10.72
C TYR A 69 32.85 -4.29 10.17
N ILE A 70 33.09 -4.12 8.86
CA ILE A 70 34.31 -4.59 8.21
C ILE A 70 35.52 -3.81 8.72
N LEU A 71 35.42 -2.49 8.86
CA LEU A 71 36.48 -1.65 9.43
C LEU A 71 36.84 -2.10 10.83
N GLY A 72 35.84 -2.37 11.68
CA GLY A 72 36.04 -2.85 13.04
C GLY A 72 36.81 -4.17 13.08
N ARG A 73 36.43 -5.12 12.22
CA ARG A 73 37.11 -6.41 12.10
C ARG A 73 38.54 -6.29 11.58
N ALA A 74 38.74 -5.45 10.57
CA ALA A 74 40.05 -5.19 9.98
C ALA A 74 40.97 -4.48 10.99
N ALA A 75 40.47 -3.47 11.71
CA ALA A 75 41.23 -2.79 12.76
C ALA A 75 41.68 -3.75 13.87
N MET A 76 40.81 -4.68 14.31
CA MET A 76 41.17 -5.73 15.26
C MET A 76 42.24 -6.71 14.72
N TYR A 77 42.22 -6.99 13.43
CA TYR A 77 43.25 -7.79 12.77
C TYR A 77 44.63 -7.10 12.84
N PHE A 78 44.69 -5.80 12.47
CA PHE A 78 45.90 -5.01 12.50
C PHE A 78 46.41 -4.71 13.92
N ALA A 79 45.54 -4.73 14.92
CA ALA A 79 45.86 -4.46 16.33
C ALA A 79 46.79 -5.51 16.94
N ARG A 80 46.89 -6.72 16.38
CA ARG A 80 47.61 -7.85 16.92
C ARG A 80 48.99 -8.01 16.28
N ASN A 81 49.97 -8.50 17.05
CA ASN A 81 51.30 -8.98 16.58
C ASN A 81 52.04 -7.93 15.71
N ASP A 82 51.97 -6.66 16.06
CA ASP A 82 52.63 -5.54 15.33
C ASP A 82 52.40 -5.52 13.82
N ARG A 83 51.18 -5.96 13.40
CA ARG A 83 50.83 -6.10 11.98
C ARG A 83 50.82 -4.79 11.22
N VAL A 84 50.55 -3.64 11.86
CA VAL A 84 50.63 -2.33 11.21
C VAL A 84 52.08 -2.12 10.70
N ASN A 85 53.07 -2.33 11.59
CA ASN A 85 54.49 -2.21 11.21
C ASN A 85 54.91 -3.28 10.19
N GLN A 86 54.47 -4.52 10.35
CA GLN A 86 54.72 -5.57 9.34
C GLN A 86 54.20 -5.19 7.97
N THR A 87 52.98 -4.70 7.90
CA THR A 87 52.28 -4.36 6.64
C THR A 87 52.88 -3.14 5.97
N ILE A 88 53.24 -2.09 6.71
CA ILE A 88 53.74 -0.83 6.12
C ILE A 88 55.25 -0.89 5.88
N ASN A 89 56.03 -1.42 6.81
CA ASN A 89 57.49 -1.24 6.84
C ASN A 89 58.28 -2.49 6.50
N ILE A 90 57.78 -3.69 6.84
CA ILE A 90 58.55 -4.94 6.67
C ILE A 90 58.21 -5.58 5.32
N ASP A 91 56.91 -5.74 5.00
CA ASP A 91 56.46 -6.33 3.73
C ASP A 91 55.31 -5.53 3.12
N PRO A 92 55.63 -4.33 2.55
CA PRO A 92 54.60 -3.47 1.98
C PRO A 92 53.95 -4.08 0.74
N THR A 93 54.59 -4.96 0.01
CA THR A 93 54.04 -5.61 -1.18
C THR A 93 52.90 -6.56 -0.80
N HIS A 94 53.14 -7.43 0.17
CA HIS A 94 52.09 -8.29 0.68
C HIS A 94 50.98 -7.48 1.39
N GLY A 95 51.37 -6.43 2.12
CA GLY A 95 50.44 -5.49 2.74
C GLY A 95 49.50 -4.84 1.72
N LEU A 96 50.04 -4.36 0.60
CA LEU A 96 49.25 -3.78 -0.49
C LEU A 96 48.26 -4.79 -1.09
N GLN A 97 48.72 -6.02 -1.36
CA GLN A 97 47.87 -7.07 -1.90
C GLN A 97 46.70 -7.39 -0.94
N MET A 98 46.98 -7.46 0.36
CA MET A 98 45.96 -7.69 1.37
C MET A 98 44.92 -6.57 1.44
N LEU A 99 45.36 -5.30 1.41
CA LEU A 99 44.46 -4.16 1.37
C LEU A 99 43.66 -4.10 0.06
N MET A 100 44.25 -4.48 -1.10
CA MET A 100 43.54 -4.59 -2.38
C MET A 100 42.47 -5.69 -2.32
N HIS A 101 42.78 -6.85 -1.78
CA HIS A 101 41.75 -7.89 -1.61
C HIS A 101 40.59 -7.43 -0.72
N LEU A 102 40.89 -6.74 0.38
CA LEU A 102 39.85 -6.18 1.24
C LEU A 102 39.01 -5.13 0.51
N GLN A 103 39.65 -4.23 -0.24
CA GLN A 103 38.96 -3.18 -1.01
C GLN A 103 38.06 -3.78 -2.10
N ASN A 104 38.51 -4.83 -2.79
CA ASN A 104 37.74 -5.49 -3.85
C ASN A 104 36.46 -6.17 -3.33
N LEU A 105 36.38 -6.48 -2.03
CA LEU A 105 35.19 -7.02 -1.38
C LEU A 105 34.18 -5.92 -1.01
N MET A 106 34.55 -4.64 -1.15
CA MET A 106 33.79 -3.51 -0.65
C MET A 106 33.45 -2.53 -1.79
N PRO A 107 32.34 -2.71 -2.50
CA PRO A 107 32.03 -1.93 -3.71
C PRO A 107 31.82 -0.44 -3.45
N THR A 108 31.53 -0.03 -2.23
CA THR A 108 31.34 1.37 -1.83
C THR A 108 32.63 2.07 -1.41
N VAL A 109 33.69 1.31 -1.19
CA VAL A 109 35.00 1.83 -0.76
C VAL A 109 35.91 1.98 -1.97
N SER A 110 36.23 3.22 -2.31
CA SER A 110 37.13 3.52 -3.45
C SER A 110 38.59 3.21 -3.16
N SER A 111 39.02 3.36 -1.91
CA SER A 111 40.37 3.01 -1.47
C SER A 111 40.45 2.81 0.05
N ILE A 112 41.45 2.05 0.46
CA ILE A 112 41.76 1.79 1.87
C ILE A 112 43.17 2.34 2.14
N SER A 113 43.33 3.07 3.24
CA SER A 113 44.61 3.54 3.74
C SER A 113 44.91 2.98 5.11
N LEU A 114 46.10 2.49 5.32
CA LEU A 114 46.65 2.12 6.63
C LEU A 114 47.84 3.02 6.91
N ALA A 115 47.81 3.79 7.99
CA ALA A 115 48.91 4.65 8.41
C ALA A 115 49.43 4.24 9.78
N ASP A 116 50.73 4.30 9.99
CA ASP A 116 51.33 4.14 11.31
C ASP A 116 51.40 5.47 12.08
N THR A 117 51.87 5.45 13.31
CA THR A 117 51.96 6.62 14.16
C THR A 117 53.00 7.65 13.71
N GLU A 118 53.90 7.29 12.81
CA GLU A 118 54.91 8.18 12.22
C GLU A 118 54.43 8.86 10.94
N GLY A 119 53.25 8.49 10.44
CA GLY A 119 52.64 9.05 9.24
C GLY A 119 53.03 8.31 7.95
N ARG A 120 53.81 7.22 8.06
CA ARG A 120 54.04 6.33 6.91
C ARG A 120 52.73 5.60 6.60
N HIS A 121 52.40 5.42 5.34
CA HIS A 121 51.15 4.84 4.95
C HIS A 121 51.27 3.89 3.78
N LEU A 122 50.29 2.99 3.70
CA LEU A 122 50.04 2.13 2.58
C LEU A 122 48.60 2.35 2.09
N ARG A 123 48.39 2.47 0.78
CA ARG A 123 47.04 2.70 0.21
C ARG A 123 46.78 1.70 -0.92
N ALA A 124 45.59 1.13 -0.90
CA ALA A 124 45.07 0.29 -1.97
C ALA A 124 43.79 0.91 -2.56
N PRO A 125 43.67 1.01 -3.90
CA PRO A 125 44.69 0.69 -4.88
C PRO A 125 45.89 1.65 -4.79
N GLU A 126 47.05 1.16 -5.24
CA GLU A 126 48.26 1.95 -5.24
C GLU A 126 48.13 3.13 -6.21
N VAL A 127 48.63 4.27 -5.79
CA VAL A 127 48.63 5.46 -6.63
C VAL A 127 49.99 5.58 -7.31
N LEU A 128 49.98 5.82 -8.62
CA LEU A 128 51.23 6.05 -9.37
C LEU A 128 52.10 7.14 -8.72
N PRO A 129 53.41 6.93 -8.61
CA PRO A 129 54.29 7.88 -7.97
C PRO A 129 54.31 9.22 -8.74
N THR A 130 53.82 10.24 -8.07
CA THR A 130 53.81 11.63 -8.54
C THR A 130 54.56 12.50 -7.53
N GLU A 131 54.90 13.74 -7.90
CA GLU A 131 55.49 14.68 -6.94
C GLU A 131 54.57 14.87 -5.71
N LYS A 132 53.25 14.82 -5.90
CA LYS A 132 52.28 14.86 -4.82
C LYS A 132 52.36 13.64 -3.88
N SER A 133 52.58 12.44 -4.43
CA SER A 133 52.72 11.24 -3.60
C SER A 133 53.96 11.23 -2.74
N LYS A 134 55.05 11.86 -3.23
CA LYS A 134 56.29 12.00 -2.46
C LYS A 134 56.18 12.97 -1.28
N SER A 135 55.29 13.96 -1.35
CA SER A 135 55.07 14.96 -0.30
C SER A 135 53.89 14.62 0.63
N PHE A 136 53.28 13.44 0.46
CA PHE A 136 52.14 13.05 1.27
C PHE A 136 52.55 12.68 2.70
N ASP A 137 51.91 13.30 3.67
CA ASP A 137 52.03 12.96 5.07
C ASP A 137 50.61 12.61 5.63
N ALA A 138 50.41 11.36 6.05
CA ALA A 138 49.15 10.88 6.57
C ALA A 138 48.68 11.68 7.80
N ARG A 139 49.59 12.22 8.61
CA ARG A 139 49.29 13.01 9.81
C ARG A 139 48.57 14.31 9.51
N THR A 140 48.64 14.80 8.28
CA THR A 140 47.92 16.00 7.85
C THR A 140 46.52 15.73 7.31
N ARG A 141 46.08 14.49 7.33
CA ARG A 141 44.79 14.10 6.78
C ARG A 141 43.67 14.11 7.84
N PRO A 142 42.43 14.45 7.46
CA PRO A 142 41.32 14.55 8.43
C PRO A 142 40.95 13.21 9.07
N TRP A 143 41.39 12.09 8.55
CA TRP A 143 41.14 10.76 9.07
C TRP A 143 42.28 10.21 9.96
N PHE A 144 43.39 10.93 10.10
CA PHE A 144 44.50 10.50 10.95
C PHE A 144 44.25 10.85 12.41
N VAL A 145 44.46 9.89 13.30
CA VAL A 145 44.21 10.04 14.75
C VAL A 145 45.52 10.01 15.51
N GLY A 146 45.74 11.02 16.33
CA GLY A 146 46.83 11.04 17.31
C GLY A 146 46.51 10.21 18.57
N GLN A 147 47.54 9.92 19.36
CA GLN A 147 47.40 9.11 20.58
C GLN A 147 46.38 9.70 21.59
N ALA A 148 46.28 11.03 21.67
CA ALA A 148 45.40 11.71 22.62
C ALA A 148 43.89 11.62 22.21
N GLU A 149 43.62 11.39 20.94
CA GLU A 149 42.27 11.36 20.35
C GLU A 149 41.79 9.94 20.05
N ALA A 150 42.62 8.91 20.35
CA ALA A 150 42.35 7.54 19.99
C ALA A 150 41.14 6.99 20.76
N SER A 151 40.06 6.79 20.10
CA SER A 151 38.85 6.12 20.61
C SER A 151 38.64 4.78 19.94
N ASN A 152 37.96 3.86 20.62
CA ASN A 152 37.72 2.52 20.04
C ASN A 152 36.50 2.45 19.12
N PHE A 153 35.88 3.59 18.81
CA PHE A 153 34.75 3.68 17.90
C PHE A 153 35.19 4.11 16.50
N PRO A 154 34.46 3.71 15.45
CA PRO A 154 34.65 4.25 14.12
C PRO A 154 34.19 5.71 14.05
N HIS A 155 34.87 6.48 13.25
CA HIS A 155 34.62 7.92 13.03
C HIS A 155 34.49 8.22 11.55
N TYR A 156 33.73 9.26 11.23
CA TYR A 156 33.59 9.76 9.88
C TYR A 156 34.20 11.15 9.78
N THR A 157 34.93 11.42 8.69
CA THR A 157 35.36 12.78 8.38
C THR A 157 34.19 13.59 7.84
N ARG A 158 34.31 14.92 7.90
CA ARG A 158 33.53 15.75 6.99
C ARG A 158 33.88 15.44 5.54
N PRO A 159 33.00 15.72 4.56
CA PRO A 159 33.32 15.58 3.15
C PRO A 159 34.55 16.43 2.78
N TYR A 160 35.45 15.87 2.00
CA TYR A 160 36.66 16.57 1.51
C TYR A 160 37.05 16.03 0.14
N LEU A 161 37.99 16.73 -0.54
CA LEU A 161 38.57 16.21 -1.76
C LEU A 161 39.76 15.28 -1.43
N ASP A 162 39.68 14.03 -1.89
CA ASP A 162 40.74 13.07 -1.68
C ASP A 162 42.04 13.61 -2.23
N TYR A 163 43.14 13.44 -1.50
CA TYR A 163 44.41 14.02 -1.85
C TYR A 163 44.95 13.56 -3.18
N PHE A 164 44.76 12.28 -3.52
CA PHE A 164 45.29 11.66 -4.72
C PHE A 164 44.35 11.76 -5.91
N THR A 165 43.10 11.42 -5.71
CA THR A 165 42.10 11.32 -6.78
C THR A 165 41.38 12.65 -7.05
N GLN A 166 41.41 13.58 -6.10
CA GLN A 166 40.65 14.84 -6.12
C GLN A 166 39.15 14.63 -6.22
N HIS A 167 38.66 13.41 -5.93
CA HIS A 167 37.25 13.13 -5.88
C HIS A 167 36.66 13.49 -4.51
N PRO A 168 35.40 13.95 -4.47
CA PRO A 168 34.69 14.16 -3.24
C PRO A 168 34.57 12.85 -2.44
N THR A 169 35.02 12.88 -1.20
CA THR A 169 35.20 11.68 -0.39
C THR A 169 34.78 11.96 1.06
N VAL A 170 34.17 10.99 1.67
CA VAL A 170 34.05 10.85 3.12
C VAL A 170 34.89 9.66 3.53
N THR A 171 35.63 9.80 4.60
CA THR A 171 36.45 8.71 5.11
C THR A 171 35.90 8.20 6.44
N LEU A 172 35.59 6.92 6.44
CA LEU A 172 35.34 6.15 7.65
C LEU A 172 36.67 5.63 8.18
N TYR A 173 37.02 5.95 9.42
CA TYR A 173 38.32 5.58 9.98
C TYR A 173 38.21 5.10 11.42
N LYS A 174 39.18 4.28 11.79
CA LYS A 174 39.29 3.76 13.15
C LYS A 174 40.76 3.69 13.57
N PRO A 175 41.10 4.15 14.81
CA PRO A 175 42.41 3.90 15.39
C PRO A 175 42.64 2.40 15.57
N VAL A 176 43.83 1.96 15.24
CA VAL A 176 44.31 0.61 15.50
C VAL A 176 45.01 0.60 16.85
N ILE A 177 44.32 0.09 17.88
CA ILE A 177 44.80 0.10 19.26
C ILE A 177 45.18 -1.34 19.64
N SER A 178 46.40 -1.53 20.09
CA SER A 178 46.85 -2.85 20.55
C SER A 178 46.09 -3.32 21.80
N PRO A 179 46.13 -4.62 22.14
CA PRO A 179 45.48 -5.13 23.34
C PRO A 179 45.95 -4.45 24.66
N GLU A 180 47.15 -3.88 24.63
CA GLU A 180 47.76 -3.14 25.76
C GLU A 180 47.35 -1.66 25.79
N GLY A 181 46.44 -1.21 24.90
CA GLY A 181 45.93 0.16 24.84
C GLY A 181 46.82 1.16 24.10
N ARG A 182 47.85 0.70 23.37
CA ARG A 182 48.74 1.58 22.61
C ARG A 182 48.25 1.79 21.20
N LEU A 183 48.22 3.03 20.73
CA LEU A 183 47.95 3.34 19.34
C LEU A 183 49.07 2.81 18.46
N LYS A 184 48.72 2.03 17.43
CA LYS A 184 49.61 1.47 16.42
C LYS A 184 49.52 2.21 15.09
N GLY A 185 48.40 2.86 14.82
CA GLY A 185 48.12 3.57 13.58
C GLY A 185 46.64 3.83 13.37
N THR A 186 46.27 4.19 12.15
CA THR A 186 44.88 4.42 11.75
C THR A 186 44.58 3.64 10.48
N LEU A 187 43.43 2.94 10.49
CA LEU A 187 42.87 2.30 9.29
C LEU A 187 41.70 3.18 8.79
N ALA A 188 41.72 3.47 7.49
CA ALA A 188 40.77 4.40 6.86
C ALA A 188 40.18 3.82 5.56
N PHE A 189 38.87 3.86 5.43
CA PHE A 189 38.10 3.48 4.24
C PHE A 189 37.56 4.74 3.59
N HIS A 190 37.94 4.98 2.35
CA HIS A 190 37.52 6.17 1.59
C HIS A 190 36.31 5.84 0.75
N LEU A 191 35.19 6.49 1.04
CA LEU A 191 33.91 6.33 0.35
C LEU A 191 33.82 7.42 -0.74
N ASP A 192 33.69 7.01 -2.01
CA ASP A 192 33.51 7.94 -3.12
C ASP A 192 32.04 8.43 -3.18
N LEU A 193 31.86 9.69 -2.85
CA LEU A 193 30.54 10.34 -2.85
C LEU A 193 29.94 10.46 -4.26
N THR A 194 30.78 10.44 -5.31
CA THR A 194 30.32 10.49 -6.70
C THR A 194 29.61 9.21 -7.09
N SER A 195 30.21 8.07 -6.77
CA SER A 195 29.63 6.74 -7.02
C SER A 195 28.36 6.51 -6.20
N MET A 196 28.37 6.92 -4.93
CA MET A 196 27.20 6.84 -4.08
C MET A 196 26.05 7.74 -4.60
N GLY A 197 26.37 8.95 -5.05
CA GLY A 197 25.40 9.88 -5.66
C GLY A 197 24.80 9.34 -6.97
N TYR A 198 25.58 8.61 -7.76
CA TYR A 198 25.08 7.95 -8.97
C TYR A 198 23.99 6.92 -8.65
N THR A 199 24.17 6.13 -7.61
CA THR A 199 23.13 5.16 -7.16
C THR A 199 21.88 5.88 -6.69
N LEU A 200 22.03 6.98 -5.95
CA LEU A 200 20.88 7.81 -5.56
C LEU A 200 20.09 8.32 -6.76
N ARG A 201 20.78 8.73 -7.84
CA ARG A 201 20.13 9.25 -9.07
C ARG A 201 19.20 8.24 -9.73
N GLN A 202 19.39 6.95 -9.52
CA GLN A 202 18.55 5.89 -10.09
C GLN A 202 17.30 5.60 -9.25
N MET A 203 17.21 6.16 -8.06
CA MET A 203 16.05 5.96 -7.18
C MET A 203 14.85 6.77 -7.66
N VAL A 204 13.69 6.13 -7.65
CA VAL A 204 12.43 6.75 -8.05
C VAL A 204 11.72 7.26 -6.80
N ALA A 205 11.61 8.58 -6.71
CA ALA A 205 10.84 9.21 -5.64
C ALA A 205 9.33 9.12 -5.90
N PRO A 206 8.49 9.01 -4.85
CA PRO A 206 7.04 8.89 -4.99
C PRO A 206 6.39 10.16 -5.56
N VAL A 207 6.99 11.31 -5.33
CA VAL A 207 6.55 12.62 -5.80
C VAL A 207 7.75 13.36 -6.36
N GLN A 208 7.54 14.27 -7.31
CA GLN A 208 8.63 15.10 -7.82
C GLN A 208 9.23 15.96 -6.69
N GLY A 209 10.47 15.66 -6.36
CA GLY A 209 11.21 16.31 -5.28
C GLY A 209 12.70 16.01 -5.40
N GLU A 210 13.46 16.43 -4.42
CA GLU A 210 14.90 16.28 -4.39
C GLU A 210 15.31 15.64 -3.06
N PHE A 211 16.15 14.64 -3.11
CA PHE A 211 16.64 13.95 -1.92
C PHE A 211 18.16 13.93 -1.87
N PHE A 212 18.68 14.09 -0.68
CA PHE A 212 20.11 14.25 -0.42
C PHE A 212 20.42 13.96 1.05
N VAL A 213 21.71 13.88 1.37
CA VAL A 213 22.20 13.74 2.75
C VAL A 213 22.99 14.98 3.11
N VAL A 214 22.77 15.51 4.31
CA VAL A 214 23.48 16.67 4.85
C VAL A 214 24.08 16.39 6.22
N GLU A 215 25.10 17.13 6.60
CA GLU A 215 25.60 17.21 7.97
C GLU A 215 24.64 18.02 8.86
N ARG A 216 24.90 18.01 10.16
CA ARG A 216 24.13 18.76 11.18
C ARG A 216 24.06 20.26 10.89
N ASP A 217 25.05 20.83 10.24
CA ASP A 217 25.07 22.24 9.83
C ASP A 217 24.28 22.50 8.54
N GLY A 218 23.80 21.46 7.83
CA GLY A 218 23.03 21.56 6.60
C GLY A 218 23.86 21.57 5.32
N ALA A 219 25.18 21.30 5.42
CA ALA A 219 26.06 21.14 4.27
C ALA A 219 25.85 19.77 3.60
N VAL A 220 25.84 19.73 2.28
CA VAL A 220 25.58 18.50 1.50
C VAL A 220 26.74 17.54 1.58
N VAL A 221 26.46 16.32 2.06
CA VAL A 221 27.37 15.17 2.06
C VAL A 221 27.17 14.32 0.82
N LEU A 222 25.93 14.02 0.46
CA LEU A 222 25.58 13.14 -0.63
C LEU A 222 24.40 13.68 -1.42
N HIS A 223 24.54 13.72 -2.74
CA HIS A 223 23.55 14.29 -3.64
C HIS A 223 23.60 13.59 -5.01
N PRO A 224 22.45 13.41 -5.69
CA PRO A 224 22.43 12.91 -7.07
C PRO A 224 23.24 13.74 -8.06
N ASP A 225 23.29 15.06 -7.85
CA ASP A 225 24.18 15.99 -8.59
C ASP A 225 25.43 16.28 -7.77
N THR A 226 26.58 15.87 -8.26
CA THR A 226 27.89 16.09 -7.60
C THR A 226 28.24 17.58 -7.47
N GLY A 227 27.68 18.45 -8.32
CA GLY A 227 27.85 19.89 -8.23
C GLY A 227 27.23 20.53 -6.99
N ALA A 228 26.36 19.80 -6.28
CA ALA A 228 25.75 20.22 -5.03
C ALA A 228 26.58 19.92 -3.78
N LEU A 229 27.57 19.02 -3.88
CA LEU A 229 28.42 18.62 -2.76
C LEU A 229 29.13 19.83 -2.14
N PHE A 230 29.30 19.80 -0.82
CA PHE A 230 29.88 20.85 0.02
C PHE A 230 29.09 22.17 0.11
N LYS A 231 27.97 22.29 -0.62
CA LYS A 231 27.14 23.50 -0.55
C LYS A 231 26.18 23.44 0.63
N GLN A 232 25.88 24.62 1.18
CA GLN A 232 24.83 24.78 2.17
C GLN A 232 23.44 24.70 1.50
N TYR A 233 22.70 23.62 1.74
CA TYR A 233 21.38 23.38 1.15
C TYR A 233 20.23 23.60 2.11
N VAL A 234 20.50 23.40 3.40
CA VAL A 234 19.52 23.60 4.45
C VAL A 234 20.11 24.60 5.45
N SER A 235 19.32 25.60 5.82
CA SER A 235 19.78 26.61 6.79
C SER A 235 19.88 26.00 8.20
N GLU A 236 20.84 26.45 9.01
CA GLU A 236 21.01 26.03 10.40
C GLU A 236 19.70 26.19 11.18
N ALA A 237 19.00 27.30 11.02
CA ALA A 237 17.71 27.54 11.69
C ALA A 237 16.61 26.55 11.33
N LEU A 238 16.72 25.87 10.18
CA LEU A 238 15.81 24.81 9.78
C LEU A 238 16.28 23.47 10.34
N MET A 239 17.59 23.22 10.34
CA MET A 239 18.20 22.03 10.96
C MET A 239 17.92 21.96 12.46
N ASP A 240 17.96 23.08 13.16
CA ASP A 240 17.64 23.17 14.60
C ASP A 240 16.21 22.72 14.95
N LYS A 241 15.29 22.80 13.99
CA LYS A 241 13.92 22.32 14.14
C LYS A 241 13.77 20.82 13.93
N MET A 242 14.77 20.17 13.34
CA MET A 242 14.80 18.72 13.12
C MET A 242 15.34 18.01 14.36
N THR A 243 14.53 17.93 15.40
CA THR A 243 14.94 17.45 16.74
C THR A 243 14.67 15.97 17.01
N SER A 244 13.75 15.36 16.28
CA SER A 244 13.40 13.94 16.40
C SER A 244 14.17 13.10 15.39
N GLY A 245 14.31 11.80 15.60
CA GLY A 245 14.99 10.88 14.70
C GLY A 245 14.44 10.91 13.26
N GLU A 246 13.12 11.07 13.11
CA GLU A 246 12.45 11.24 11.81
C GLU A 246 11.25 12.18 11.94
N GLY A 247 10.88 12.78 10.82
CA GLY A 247 9.72 13.68 10.78
C GLY A 247 9.60 14.45 9.48
N HIS A 248 8.69 15.39 9.50
CA HIS A 248 8.57 16.37 8.42
C HIS A 248 8.27 17.76 8.97
N LEU A 249 8.68 18.77 8.23
CA LEU A 249 8.41 20.16 8.55
C LEU A 249 8.23 21.01 7.29
N PHE A 250 7.47 22.08 7.44
CA PHE A 250 7.23 23.03 6.37
C PHE A 250 8.07 24.29 6.58
N ASP A 251 8.79 24.70 5.55
CA ASP A 251 9.46 25.99 5.53
C ASP A 251 8.61 27.02 4.76
N PRO A 252 8.03 27.99 5.46
CA PRO A 252 7.19 29.00 4.82
C PRO A 252 7.96 29.95 3.87
N LYS A 253 9.28 30.10 4.06
CA LYS A 253 10.11 30.99 3.23
C LYS A 253 10.33 30.42 1.84
N SER A 254 10.71 29.15 1.77
CA SER A 254 10.91 28.43 0.50
C SER A 254 9.64 27.79 -0.03
N LYS A 255 8.54 27.75 0.74
CA LYS A 255 7.31 27.01 0.48
C LYS A 255 7.60 25.54 0.14
N THR A 256 8.41 24.90 0.97
CA THR A 256 8.91 23.55 0.74
C THR A 256 8.69 22.70 1.98
N TRP A 257 8.26 21.48 1.76
CA TRP A 257 8.18 20.42 2.76
C TRP A 257 9.50 19.67 2.81
N TYR A 258 10.02 19.46 4.02
CA TYR A 258 11.21 18.69 4.29
C TYR A 258 10.83 17.45 5.09
N TYR A 259 11.07 16.28 4.54
CA TYR A 259 10.96 15.00 5.22
C TYR A 259 12.37 14.57 5.57
N TYR A 260 12.61 14.17 6.81
CA TYR A 260 13.96 13.91 7.26
C TYR A 260 14.06 12.66 8.14
N TYR A 261 15.23 12.07 8.13
CA TYR A 261 15.67 11.01 9.04
C TYR A 261 17.08 11.33 9.48
N SER A 262 17.37 11.27 10.81
CA SER A 262 18.68 11.60 11.36
C SER A 262 19.41 10.37 11.87
N PHE A 263 20.72 10.33 11.64
CA PHE A 263 21.64 9.39 12.24
C PHE A 263 22.40 10.03 13.42
N THR A 264 22.89 9.19 14.33
CA THR A 264 23.71 9.65 15.46
C THR A 264 25.21 9.51 15.21
N ASN A 265 25.60 8.57 14.35
CA ASN A 265 26.99 8.40 13.93
C ASN A 265 27.03 7.82 12.52
N PRO A 266 27.43 8.61 11.52
CA PRO A 266 27.72 10.06 11.61
C PRO A 266 26.48 10.89 11.92
N ASP A 267 26.62 12.13 12.40
CA ASP A 267 25.51 13.07 12.64
C ASP A 267 25.04 13.67 11.31
N TRP A 268 24.37 12.82 10.55
CA TRP A 268 23.86 13.15 9.22
C TRP A 268 22.34 13.10 9.20
N PHE A 269 21.76 13.81 8.22
CA PHE A 269 20.35 13.82 7.93
C PHE A 269 20.10 13.41 6.49
N VAL A 270 19.32 12.39 6.28
CA VAL A 270 18.71 12.12 4.98
C VAL A 270 17.50 13.01 4.86
N ILE A 271 17.46 13.80 3.82
CA ILE A 271 16.40 14.77 3.57
C ILE A 271 15.78 14.52 2.20
N TYR A 272 14.45 14.52 2.18
CA TYR A 272 13.67 14.59 0.96
C TYR A 272 12.85 15.87 0.98
N ARG A 273 13.09 16.76 0.04
CA ARG A 273 12.37 18.03 -0.06
C ARG A 273 11.40 18.04 -1.23
N VAL A 274 10.19 18.47 -1.00
CA VAL A 274 9.10 18.55 -1.98
C VAL A 274 8.48 19.94 -1.92
N SER A 275 8.29 20.59 -3.07
CA SER A 275 7.65 21.90 -3.08
C SER A 275 6.17 21.78 -2.70
N ASP A 276 5.66 22.77 -1.95
CA ASP A 276 4.24 22.85 -1.61
C ASP A 276 3.36 22.95 -2.87
N ALA A 277 3.87 23.58 -3.92
CA ALA A 277 3.20 23.65 -5.21
C ALA A 277 2.98 22.26 -5.82
N THR A 278 3.97 21.36 -5.75
CA THR A 278 3.85 19.99 -6.24
C THR A 278 2.76 19.23 -5.49
N LEU A 279 2.78 19.26 -4.16
CA LEU A 279 1.75 18.61 -3.34
C LEU A 279 0.37 19.22 -3.57
N THR A 280 0.29 20.55 -3.72
CA THR A 280 -0.97 21.23 -4.01
C THR A 280 -1.53 20.83 -5.38
N VAL A 281 -0.70 20.69 -6.41
CA VAL A 281 -1.16 20.26 -7.74
C VAL A 281 -1.71 18.84 -7.70
N ILE A 282 -1.01 17.92 -7.02
CA ILE A 282 -1.42 16.52 -6.91
C ILE A 282 -2.73 16.42 -6.11
N THR A 283 -2.79 17.01 -4.92
CA THR A 283 -4.00 16.98 -4.09
C THR A 283 -5.18 17.70 -4.73
N ARG A 284 -4.93 18.75 -5.53
CA ARG A 284 -5.97 19.42 -6.30
C ARG A 284 -6.53 18.53 -7.41
N HIS A 285 -5.68 17.75 -8.08
CA HIS A 285 -6.15 16.81 -9.11
C HIS A 285 -7.09 15.78 -8.51
N GLU A 286 -6.72 15.15 -7.41
CA GLU A 286 -7.55 14.17 -6.70
C GLU A 286 -8.89 14.79 -6.25
N THR A 287 -8.84 15.97 -5.64
CA THR A 287 -10.06 16.64 -5.18
C THR A 287 -10.95 17.16 -6.30
N THR A 288 -10.40 17.47 -7.48
CA THR A 288 -11.21 17.88 -8.65
C THR A 288 -12.04 16.73 -9.21
N VAL A 289 -11.54 15.51 -9.22
CA VAL A 289 -12.31 14.32 -9.65
C VAL A 289 -13.54 14.15 -8.76
N VAL A 290 -13.35 14.25 -7.46
CA VAL A 290 -14.45 14.20 -6.48
C VAL A 290 -15.42 15.36 -6.68
N GLY A 291 -14.90 16.56 -6.91
CA GLY A 291 -15.69 17.75 -7.20
C GLY A 291 -16.60 17.58 -8.44
N TRP A 292 -16.09 16.99 -9.51
CA TRP A 292 -16.90 16.65 -10.69
C TRP A 292 -18.00 15.65 -10.39
N GLY A 293 -17.73 14.64 -9.52
CA GLY A 293 -18.75 13.70 -9.04
C GLY A 293 -19.91 14.42 -8.34
N PHE A 294 -19.60 15.36 -7.43
CA PHE A 294 -20.63 16.18 -6.77
C PHE A 294 -21.34 17.12 -7.73
N ALA A 295 -20.63 17.71 -8.69
CA ALA A 295 -21.26 18.57 -9.71
C ALA A 295 -22.26 17.78 -10.57
N LEU A 296 -21.90 16.58 -11.00
CA LEU A 296 -22.80 15.69 -11.74
C LEU A 296 -24.03 15.32 -10.92
N ALA A 297 -23.84 14.95 -9.64
CA ALA A 297 -24.93 14.64 -8.73
C ALA A 297 -25.86 15.85 -8.52
N ALA A 298 -25.31 17.06 -8.38
CA ALA A 298 -26.09 18.28 -8.28
C ALA A 298 -26.94 18.53 -9.56
N ILE A 299 -26.38 18.31 -10.73
CA ILE A 299 -27.10 18.42 -12.01
C ILE A 299 -28.28 17.42 -12.04
N ILE A 300 -28.06 16.16 -11.64
CA ILE A 300 -29.11 15.14 -11.57
C ILE A 300 -30.22 15.57 -10.61
N ILE A 301 -29.86 16.08 -9.43
CA ILE A 301 -30.81 16.60 -8.44
C ILE A 301 -31.63 17.74 -9.03
N ILE A 302 -31.00 18.69 -9.73
CA ILE A 302 -31.68 19.82 -10.36
C ILE A 302 -32.65 19.34 -11.46
N LEU A 303 -32.21 18.45 -12.34
CA LEU A 303 -33.05 17.89 -13.40
C LEU A 303 -34.25 17.13 -12.81
N PHE A 304 -34.04 16.37 -11.76
CA PHE A 304 -35.13 15.68 -11.04
C PHE A 304 -36.12 16.67 -10.40
N GLY A 305 -35.61 17.75 -9.81
CA GLY A 305 -36.47 18.83 -9.28
C GLY A 305 -37.30 19.53 -10.34
N LEU A 306 -36.70 19.79 -11.50
CA LEU A 306 -37.43 20.36 -12.65
C LEU A 306 -38.49 19.39 -13.19
N TYR A 307 -38.15 18.09 -13.25
CA TYR A 307 -39.09 17.04 -13.62
C TYR A 307 -40.27 16.96 -12.63
N LEU A 308 -40.00 16.91 -11.31
CA LEU A 308 -41.04 16.90 -10.28
C LEU A 308 -41.92 18.13 -10.35
N ARG A 309 -41.35 19.33 -10.57
CA ARG A 309 -42.10 20.57 -10.75
C ARG A 309 -43.04 20.48 -11.96
N HIS A 310 -42.53 19.97 -13.08
CA HIS A 310 -43.32 19.81 -14.31
C HIS A 310 -44.43 18.79 -14.10
N ALA A 311 -44.15 17.62 -13.54
CA ALA A 311 -45.11 16.57 -13.25
C ALA A 311 -46.19 17.03 -12.27
N SER A 312 -45.80 17.66 -11.15
CA SER A 312 -46.76 18.22 -10.20
C SER A 312 -47.68 19.28 -10.79
N ARG A 313 -47.12 20.14 -11.65
CA ARG A 313 -47.92 21.16 -12.37
C ARG A 313 -48.90 20.54 -13.35
N SER A 314 -48.48 19.50 -14.09
CA SER A 314 -49.34 18.74 -15.00
C SER A 314 -50.52 18.08 -14.28
N VAL A 315 -50.20 17.37 -13.19
CA VAL A 315 -51.25 16.71 -12.33
C VAL A 315 -52.23 17.76 -11.79
N LEU A 316 -51.72 18.88 -11.25
CA LEU A 316 -52.57 19.94 -10.71
C LEU A 316 -53.47 20.58 -11.80
N MET A 317 -52.90 20.82 -12.99
CA MET A 317 -53.68 21.37 -14.13
C MET A 317 -54.76 20.40 -14.61
N ASN A 318 -54.47 19.09 -14.62
CA ASN A 318 -55.43 18.06 -14.97
C ASN A 318 -56.59 18.00 -13.93
N ILE A 319 -56.27 18.09 -12.64
CA ILE A 319 -57.29 18.17 -11.57
C ILE A 319 -58.14 19.44 -11.71
N ILE A 320 -57.50 20.60 -11.91
CA ILE A 320 -58.23 21.86 -12.08
C ILE A 320 -59.13 21.81 -13.33
N ASN A 321 -58.66 21.24 -14.44
CA ASN A 321 -59.47 21.08 -15.64
C ASN A 321 -60.62 20.12 -15.43
N ALA A 322 -60.43 18.97 -14.76
CA ALA A 322 -61.49 18.04 -14.42
C ALA A 322 -62.59 18.68 -13.53
N ILE A 323 -62.18 19.52 -12.58
CA ILE A 323 -63.15 20.29 -11.74
C ILE A 323 -63.88 21.35 -12.55
N LYS A 324 -63.21 22.04 -13.50
CA LYS A 324 -63.85 23.06 -14.31
C LYS A 324 -64.79 22.53 -15.39
N THR A 325 -64.48 21.37 -15.96
CA THR A 325 -65.30 20.76 -17.03
C THR A 325 -66.41 19.87 -16.51
N GLY A 326 -66.40 19.54 -15.18
CA GLY A 326 -67.40 18.63 -14.58
C GLY A 326 -67.30 17.18 -15.05
N ASP A 327 -66.22 16.83 -15.78
CA ASP A 327 -66.05 15.52 -16.37
C ASP A 327 -65.30 14.61 -15.39
N VAL A 328 -66.11 13.93 -14.57
CA VAL A 328 -65.63 13.00 -13.49
C VAL A 328 -65.01 11.72 -14.07
N ASN A 329 -65.15 11.47 -15.39
CA ASN A 329 -64.63 10.26 -16.04
C ASN A 329 -63.11 10.24 -16.24
N GLN A 330 -62.36 11.32 -15.91
CA GLN A 330 -60.90 11.33 -15.93
C GLN A 330 -60.28 10.92 -14.58
N ALA A 331 -61.02 10.84 -13.48
CA ALA A 331 -60.53 10.41 -12.19
C ALA A 331 -60.07 8.93 -12.16
N PRO A 332 -60.77 7.97 -12.77
CA PRO A 332 -60.32 6.57 -12.81
C PRO A 332 -58.98 6.37 -13.56
N ARG A 333 -58.70 7.25 -14.54
CA ARG A 333 -57.40 7.21 -15.26
C ARG A 333 -56.21 7.58 -14.39
N LEU A 334 -56.44 8.51 -13.44
CA LEU A 334 -55.35 8.94 -12.51
C LEU A 334 -55.03 7.83 -11.52
N GLU A 335 -56.05 7.15 -10.98
CA GLU A 335 -55.92 6.04 -10.05
C GLU A 335 -55.29 4.79 -10.70
N ALA A 336 -55.70 4.49 -11.94
CA ALA A 336 -55.07 3.44 -12.76
C ALA A 336 -53.62 3.76 -13.15
N MET A 337 -53.33 5.03 -13.47
CA MET A 337 -51.97 5.47 -13.81
C MET A 337 -51.03 5.46 -12.58
N LEU A 338 -51.55 5.87 -11.40
CA LEU A 338 -50.82 5.76 -10.12
C LEU A 338 -50.56 4.29 -9.74
N SER A 339 -51.60 3.43 -9.83
CA SER A 339 -51.50 2.00 -9.55
C SER A 339 -50.52 1.30 -10.49
N HIS A 340 -50.54 1.64 -11.79
CA HIS A 340 -49.58 1.13 -12.78
C HIS A 340 -48.15 1.59 -12.49
N THR A 341 -47.95 2.87 -12.15
CA THR A 341 -46.63 3.44 -11.84
C THR A 341 -46.05 2.83 -10.55
N ILE A 342 -46.88 2.66 -9.50
CA ILE A 342 -46.45 2.03 -8.25
C ILE A 342 -46.05 0.57 -8.48
N ARG A 343 -46.86 -0.17 -9.27
CA ARG A 343 -46.55 -1.56 -9.62
C ARG A 343 -45.26 -1.70 -10.44
N THR A 344 -45.09 -0.85 -11.44
CA THR A 344 -43.86 -0.86 -12.29
C THR A 344 -42.62 -0.48 -11.49
N ASN A 345 -42.71 0.47 -10.55
CA ASN A 345 -41.59 0.84 -9.68
C ASN A 345 -41.25 -0.28 -8.71
N LYS A 346 -42.25 -0.96 -8.14
CA LYS A 346 -42.02 -2.11 -7.26
C LYS A 346 -41.37 -3.30 -7.98
N GLU A 347 -41.79 -3.56 -9.24
CA GLU A 347 -41.18 -4.60 -10.07
C GLU A 347 -39.72 -4.23 -10.44
N ARG A 348 -39.44 -2.95 -10.71
CA ARG A 348 -38.07 -2.47 -10.95
C ARG A 348 -37.19 -2.57 -9.68
N GLU A 349 -37.72 -2.18 -8.54
CA GLU A 349 -37.01 -2.27 -7.26
C GLU A 349 -36.64 -3.72 -6.93
N LEU A 350 -37.59 -4.65 -7.11
CA LEU A 350 -37.31 -6.09 -6.94
C LEU A 350 -36.27 -6.61 -7.94
N ALA A 351 -36.31 -6.12 -9.19
CA ALA A 351 -35.30 -6.48 -10.19
C ALA A 351 -33.91 -5.95 -9.81
N TYR A 352 -33.81 -4.71 -9.32
CA TYR A 352 -32.55 -4.15 -8.84
C TYR A 352 -31.98 -4.90 -7.63
N VAL A 353 -32.83 -5.24 -6.66
CA VAL A 353 -32.41 -6.04 -5.50
C VAL A 353 -31.88 -7.40 -5.95
N ARG A 354 -32.60 -8.04 -6.87
CA ARG A 354 -32.18 -9.35 -7.41
C ARG A 354 -30.86 -9.25 -8.17
N GLN A 355 -30.67 -8.22 -8.98
CA GLN A 355 -29.44 -7.98 -9.71
C GLN A 355 -28.24 -7.66 -8.78
N ALA A 356 -28.51 -6.97 -7.67
CA ALA A 356 -27.49 -6.63 -6.68
C ALA A 356 -27.06 -7.82 -5.80
N THR A 357 -27.95 -8.83 -5.63
CA THR A 357 -27.74 -9.92 -4.67
C THR A 357 -27.52 -11.29 -5.31
N HIS A 358 -27.76 -11.45 -6.62
CA HIS A 358 -27.65 -12.75 -7.30
C HIS A 358 -26.59 -12.73 -8.42
N ASP A 359 -26.00 -13.89 -8.67
CA ASP A 359 -25.10 -14.13 -9.79
C ASP A 359 -25.91 -14.37 -11.07
N ALA A 360 -25.58 -13.61 -12.13
CA ALA A 360 -26.33 -13.62 -13.39
C ALA A 360 -26.23 -14.96 -14.15
N LEU A 361 -25.14 -15.72 -13.97
CA LEU A 361 -24.91 -16.97 -14.66
C LEU A 361 -25.65 -18.13 -13.99
N THR A 362 -25.54 -18.25 -12.68
CA THR A 362 -25.97 -19.40 -11.92
C THR A 362 -27.32 -19.22 -11.23
N GLY A 363 -27.75 -17.99 -10.99
CA GLY A 363 -28.92 -17.65 -10.22
C GLY A 363 -28.78 -17.83 -8.70
N CYS A 364 -27.61 -18.27 -8.21
CA CYS A 364 -27.27 -18.28 -6.80
C CYS A 364 -27.18 -16.87 -6.25
N LYS A 365 -27.19 -16.70 -4.94
CA LYS A 365 -26.74 -15.44 -4.33
C LYS A 365 -25.27 -15.19 -4.72
N ASN A 366 -24.88 -13.93 -4.90
CA ASN A 366 -23.51 -13.57 -5.25
C ASN A 366 -22.64 -13.44 -4.00
N ARG A 367 -21.33 -13.24 -4.18
CA ARG A 367 -20.34 -13.06 -3.10
C ARG A 367 -20.72 -11.93 -2.16
N ARG A 368 -21.20 -10.80 -2.69
CA ARG A 368 -21.61 -9.67 -1.86
C ARG A 368 -22.77 -10.02 -0.92
N ALA A 369 -23.72 -10.82 -1.39
CA ALA A 369 -24.80 -11.31 -0.55
C ALA A 369 -24.28 -12.30 0.50
N PHE A 370 -23.28 -13.13 0.17
CA PHE A 370 -22.61 -14.01 1.11
C PHE A 370 -21.95 -13.21 2.24
N ASP A 371 -21.14 -12.22 1.90
CA ASP A 371 -20.42 -11.41 2.88
C ASP A 371 -21.41 -10.70 3.82
N ASN A 372 -22.51 -10.13 3.28
CA ASN A 372 -23.55 -9.49 4.09
C ASN A 372 -24.28 -10.46 5.03
N ASP A 373 -24.66 -11.65 4.53
CA ASP A 373 -25.39 -12.64 5.33
C ASP A 373 -24.49 -13.23 6.45
N VAL A 374 -23.18 -13.37 6.21
CA VAL A 374 -22.19 -13.74 7.24
C VAL A 374 -22.06 -12.63 8.28
N ASP A 375 -21.91 -11.37 7.85
CA ASP A 375 -21.78 -10.22 8.76
C ASP A 375 -23.03 -10.06 9.66
N GLU A 376 -24.23 -10.34 9.12
CA GLU A 376 -25.47 -10.34 9.90
C GLU A 376 -25.44 -11.40 11.01
N LEU A 377 -25.02 -12.63 10.70
CA LEU A 377 -24.90 -13.72 11.67
C LEU A 377 -23.86 -13.43 12.74
N LEU A 378 -22.69 -12.87 12.35
CA LEU A 378 -21.64 -12.45 13.28
C LEU A 378 -22.14 -11.35 14.23
N THR A 379 -22.82 -10.35 13.69
CA THR A 379 -23.36 -9.24 14.48
C THR A 379 -24.44 -9.72 15.45
N ALA A 380 -25.25 -10.69 15.03
CA ALA A 380 -26.29 -11.32 15.87
C ALA A 380 -25.71 -12.36 16.85
N HIS A 381 -24.41 -12.67 16.81
CA HIS A 381 -23.79 -13.75 17.60
C HIS A 381 -24.53 -15.08 17.45
N GLN A 382 -25.00 -15.40 16.24
CA GLN A 382 -25.69 -16.65 15.96
C GLN A 382 -24.70 -17.69 15.42
N PRO A 383 -24.64 -18.90 16.01
CA PRO A 383 -23.80 -19.96 15.50
C PRO A 383 -24.32 -20.43 14.12
N PHE A 384 -23.40 -20.79 13.24
CA PHE A 384 -23.71 -21.28 11.90
C PHE A 384 -22.64 -22.27 11.43
N VAL A 385 -22.97 -23.06 10.42
CA VAL A 385 -22.01 -23.88 9.70
C VAL A 385 -21.75 -23.24 8.35
N LEU A 386 -20.48 -23.05 8.02
CA LEU A 386 -20.04 -22.62 6.70
C LEU A 386 -19.53 -23.83 5.90
N ALA A 387 -19.92 -23.90 4.64
CA ALA A 387 -19.30 -24.78 3.67
C ALA A 387 -18.75 -23.97 2.50
N LEU A 388 -17.50 -24.28 2.12
CA LEU A 388 -16.88 -23.81 0.89
C LEU A 388 -16.72 -25.01 -0.06
N ILE A 389 -17.13 -24.81 -1.29
CA ILE A 389 -17.25 -25.85 -2.30
C ILE A 389 -16.50 -25.40 -3.56
N ASP A 390 -15.77 -26.32 -4.19
CA ASP A 390 -15.02 -26.04 -5.41
C ASP A 390 -15.19 -27.21 -6.39
N ILE A 391 -15.50 -26.88 -7.65
CA ILE A 391 -15.71 -27.89 -8.70
C ILE A 391 -14.36 -28.50 -9.08
N ASP A 392 -14.26 -29.80 -8.91
CA ASP A 392 -13.03 -30.55 -9.18
C ASP A 392 -12.61 -30.46 -10.65
N ASN A 393 -11.35 -30.10 -10.87
CA ASN A 393 -10.74 -30.03 -12.21
C ASN A 393 -11.48 -29.10 -13.20
N PHE A 394 -12.14 -28.03 -12.72
CA PHE A 394 -12.97 -27.16 -13.56
C PHE A 394 -12.17 -26.53 -14.71
N LYS A 395 -10.92 -26.15 -14.46
CA LYS A 395 -10.02 -25.66 -15.52
C LYS A 395 -9.87 -26.72 -16.65
N SER A 396 -9.67 -27.98 -16.31
CA SER A 396 -9.57 -29.05 -17.30
C SER A 396 -10.88 -29.24 -18.09
N ILE A 397 -12.03 -29.02 -17.44
CA ILE A 397 -13.33 -29.02 -18.12
C ILE A 397 -13.39 -27.91 -19.17
N ASN A 398 -13.01 -26.71 -18.80
CA ASN A 398 -12.94 -25.57 -19.72
C ASN A 398 -11.95 -25.80 -20.87
N ASP A 399 -10.78 -26.33 -20.55
CA ASP A 399 -9.72 -26.57 -21.54
C ASP A 399 -10.11 -27.67 -22.53
N THR A 400 -10.91 -28.68 -22.10
CA THR A 400 -11.30 -29.82 -22.93
C THR A 400 -12.58 -29.58 -23.74
N TRP A 401 -13.61 -28.98 -23.10
CA TRP A 401 -14.95 -28.81 -23.70
C TRP A 401 -15.34 -27.35 -23.95
N GLY A 402 -14.45 -26.40 -23.63
CA GLY A 402 -14.65 -25.00 -23.84
C GLY A 402 -15.45 -24.29 -22.71
N HIS A 403 -15.32 -22.97 -22.62
CA HIS A 403 -15.96 -22.17 -21.58
C HIS A 403 -17.50 -22.25 -21.58
N LEU A 404 -18.14 -22.49 -22.73
CA LEU A 404 -19.59 -22.65 -22.79
C LEU A 404 -20.06 -23.92 -22.05
N SER A 405 -19.30 -25.01 -22.14
CA SER A 405 -19.56 -26.24 -21.38
C SER A 405 -19.28 -26.01 -19.89
N GLY A 406 -18.21 -25.27 -19.55
CA GLY A 406 -17.97 -24.84 -18.17
C GLY A 406 -19.11 -24.01 -17.58
N ASP A 407 -19.68 -23.07 -18.34
CA ASP A 407 -20.85 -22.30 -17.93
C ASP A 407 -22.10 -23.18 -17.70
N ILE A 408 -22.28 -24.21 -18.52
CA ILE A 408 -23.36 -25.21 -18.35
C ILE A 408 -23.12 -26.02 -17.08
N VAL A 409 -21.88 -26.41 -16.80
CA VAL A 409 -21.49 -27.09 -15.57
C VAL A 409 -21.83 -26.22 -14.35
N LEU A 410 -21.37 -24.97 -14.33
CA LEU A 410 -21.65 -24.02 -13.23
C LEU A 410 -23.16 -23.88 -12.97
N ARG A 411 -23.97 -23.66 -14.03
CA ARG A 411 -25.42 -23.54 -13.91
C ARG A 411 -26.08 -24.80 -13.36
N ASN A 412 -25.63 -25.95 -13.77
CA ASN A 412 -26.23 -27.19 -13.33
C ASN A 412 -25.80 -27.59 -11.92
N VAL A 413 -24.54 -27.41 -11.56
CA VAL A 413 -24.07 -27.59 -10.18
C VAL A 413 -24.84 -26.68 -9.23
N ALA A 414 -24.96 -25.40 -9.56
CA ALA A 414 -25.75 -24.44 -8.81
C ALA A 414 -27.22 -24.88 -8.66
N ARG A 415 -27.85 -25.31 -9.75
CA ARG A 415 -29.25 -25.73 -9.77
C ARG A 415 -29.51 -26.94 -8.85
N GLU A 416 -28.64 -27.95 -8.89
CA GLU A 416 -28.75 -29.11 -7.97
C GLU A 416 -28.64 -28.64 -6.50
N GLY A 417 -27.68 -27.74 -6.21
CA GLY A 417 -27.54 -27.18 -4.87
C GLY A 417 -28.76 -26.40 -4.42
N ILE A 418 -29.28 -25.52 -5.28
CA ILE A 418 -30.50 -24.75 -4.96
C ILE A 418 -31.69 -25.69 -4.70
N GLN A 419 -31.90 -26.72 -5.54
CA GLN A 419 -33.02 -27.66 -5.36
C GLN A 419 -32.95 -28.43 -4.04
N ILE A 420 -31.75 -28.79 -3.59
CA ILE A 420 -31.56 -29.52 -2.33
C ILE A 420 -31.69 -28.58 -1.12
N MET A 421 -31.17 -27.36 -1.23
CA MET A 421 -31.12 -26.41 -0.11
C MET A 421 -32.42 -25.63 0.08
N GLN A 422 -33.16 -25.35 -1.00
CA GLN A 422 -34.38 -24.53 -0.98
C GLN A 422 -35.46 -25.02 -0.02
N PRO A 423 -35.76 -26.34 0.11
CA PRO A 423 -36.77 -26.83 1.07
C PRO A 423 -36.40 -26.53 2.52
N HIS A 424 -35.13 -26.28 2.79
CA HIS A 424 -34.60 -25.97 4.12
C HIS A 424 -34.36 -24.46 4.33
N HIS A 425 -34.79 -23.60 3.39
CA HIS A 425 -34.57 -22.16 3.40
C HIS A 425 -33.07 -21.76 3.45
N VAL A 426 -32.18 -22.59 2.94
CA VAL A 426 -30.73 -22.35 2.85
C VAL A 426 -30.40 -21.84 1.46
N TYR A 427 -29.55 -20.83 1.40
CA TYR A 427 -29.12 -20.24 0.13
C TYR A 427 -27.77 -20.81 -0.30
N VAL A 428 -27.63 -21.01 -1.61
CA VAL A 428 -26.36 -21.28 -2.26
C VAL A 428 -25.81 -19.97 -2.79
N TYR A 429 -24.53 -19.74 -2.56
CA TYR A 429 -23.80 -18.56 -3.00
C TYR A 429 -22.74 -18.95 -4.03
N ARG A 430 -22.57 -18.14 -5.05
CA ARG A 430 -21.39 -18.21 -5.89
C ARG A 430 -20.31 -17.32 -5.29
N TYR A 431 -19.31 -17.95 -4.68
CA TYR A 431 -18.25 -17.27 -3.92
C TYR A 431 -17.15 -16.70 -4.84
N GLY A 432 -16.82 -17.42 -5.92
CA GLY A 432 -15.82 -17.06 -6.94
C GLY A 432 -16.01 -17.89 -8.19
N GLY A 433 -15.21 -17.78 -9.18
CA GLY A 433 -15.23 -18.48 -10.47
C GLY A 433 -15.98 -19.82 -10.49
N GLU A 434 -15.37 -20.88 -10.01
CA GLU A 434 -15.93 -22.24 -9.82
C GLU A 434 -16.28 -22.55 -8.35
N GLU A 435 -16.17 -21.56 -7.47
CA GLU A 435 -16.35 -21.74 -6.04
C GLU A 435 -17.78 -21.35 -5.61
N PHE A 436 -18.35 -22.17 -4.76
CA PHE A 436 -19.65 -21.94 -4.12
C PHE A 436 -19.50 -21.91 -2.61
N GLY A 437 -20.45 -21.26 -1.96
CA GLY A 437 -20.58 -21.23 -0.51
C GLY A 437 -21.99 -21.60 -0.07
N VAL A 438 -22.12 -22.13 1.12
CA VAL A 438 -23.41 -22.37 1.80
C VAL A 438 -23.26 -22.02 3.25
N ILE A 439 -24.26 -21.30 3.78
CA ILE A 439 -24.36 -20.95 5.20
C ILE A 439 -25.57 -21.67 5.77
N PHE A 440 -25.34 -22.56 6.72
CA PHE A 440 -26.40 -23.29 7.40
C PHE A 440 -26.66 -22.63 8.77
N PRO A 441 -27.90 -22.24 9.07
CA PRO A 441 -28.22 -21.69 10.37
C PRO A 441 -28.15 -22.77 11.47
N ALA A 442 -28.19 -22.35 12.74
CA ALA A 442 -28.01 -23.21 13.90
C ALA A 442 -28.93 -24.45 13.92
N GLU A 443 -30.15 -24.31 13.43
CA GLU A 443 -31.16 -25.39 13.42
C GLU A 443 -30.78 -26.54 12.48
N LEU A 444 -29.90 -26.28 11.51
CA LEU A 444 -29.49 -27.24 10.49
C LEU A 444 -28.04 -27.74 10.67
N MET A 445 -27.36 -27.40 11.75
CA MET A 445 -25.97 -27.77 11.99
C MET A 445 -25.75 -29.29 11.87
N ASN A 446 -26.61 -30.10 12.48
CA ASN A 446 -26.52 -31.55 12.39
C ASN A 446 -26.86 -32.13 11.02
N SER A 447 -27.53 -31.38 10.15
CA SER A 447 -27.97 -31.81 8.82
C SER A 447 -27.05 -31.26 7.72
N ALA A 448 -26.20 -30.29 8.00
CA ALA A 448 -25.37 -29.60 7.02
C ALA A 448 -24.51 -30.58 6.19
N HIS A 449 -23.81 -31.48 6.84
CA HIS A 449 -22.97 -32.48 6.18
C HIS A 449 -23.80 -33.40 5.26
N ALA A 450 -24.96 -33.86 5.72
CA ALA A 450 -25.83 -34.75 4.93
C ALA A 450 -26.40 -34.04 3.70
N LEU A 451 -26.77 -32.76 3.82
CA LEU A 451 -27.23 -31.94 2.71
C LEU A 451 -26.13 -31.69 1.67
N LEU A 452 -24.90 -31.43 2.13
CA LEU A 452 -23.74 -31.28 1.26
C LEU A 452 -23.40 -32.58 0.51
N GLU A 453 -23.44 -33.73 1.19
CA GLU A 453 -23.23 -35.03 0.57
C GLU A 453 -24.35 -35.40 -0.42
N ALA A 454 -25.59 -35.02 -0.13
CA ALA A 454 -26.70 -35.15 -1.07
C ALA A 454 -26.43 -34.33 -2.35
N TRP A 455 -25.98 -33.10 -2.19
CA TRP A 455 -25.62 -32.25 -3.33
C TRP A 455 -24.43 -32.82 -4.10
N ARG A 456 -23.36 -33.22 -3.42
CA ARG A 456 -22.18 -33.85 -4.04
C ARG A 456 -22.60 -35.09 -4.88
N THR A 457 -23.41 -35.96 -4.27
CA THR A 457 -23.90 -37.18 -4.93
C THR A 457 -24.81 -36.87 -6.11
N ALA A 458 -25.64 -35.84 -6.03
CA ALA A 458 -26.50 -35.44 -7.14
C ALA A 458 -25.66 -34.95 -8.33
N VAL A 459 -24.62 -34.16 -8.08
CA VAL A 459 -23.68 -33.68 -9.13
C VAL A 459 -22.89 -34.84 -9.72
N GLU A 460 -22.35 -35.75 -8.91
CA GLU A 460 -21.59 -36.92 -9.34
C GLU A 460 -22.40 -37.86 -10.24
N LYS A 461 -23.68 -38.10 -9.90
CA LYS A 461 -24.59 -38.98 -10.64
C LYS A 461 -25.20 -38.33 -11.88
N ARG A 462 -25.01 -37.06 -12.06
CA ARG A 462 -25.60 -36.31 -13.16
C ARG A 462 -25.01 -36.76 -14.50
N THR A 463 -25.88 -37.03 -15.47
CA THR A 463 -25.48 -37.30 -16.87
C THR A 463 -25.34 -35.96 -17.59
N TRP A 464 -24.19 -35.77 -18.20
CA TRP A 464 -23.86 -34.58 -18.97
C TRP A 464 -24.07 -34.84 -20.47
N ARG A 465 -24.26 -33.78 -21.25
CA ARG A 465 -24.46 -33.90 -22.69
C ARG A 465 -23.16 -34.25 -23.41
N GLU A 466 -22.06 -33.75 -22.88
CA GLU A 466 -20.72 -33.99 -23.41
C GLU A 466 -20.26 -35.42 -23.08
N GLU A 467 -19.80 -36.10 -24.10
CA GLU A 467 -19.36 -37.50 -23.96
C GLU A 467 -18.16 -37.59 -23.00
N ASN A 468 -18.24 -38.53 -22.06
CA ASN A 468 -17.22 -38.74 -21.00
C ASN A 468 -17.01 -37.58 -20.00
N LEU A 469 -17.82 -36.54 -20.03
CA LEU A 469 -17.74 -35.49 -18.99
C LEU A 469 -18.25 -36.06 -17.66
N ARG A 470 -17.39 -36.02 -16.66
CA ARG A 470 -17.74 -36.27 -15.25
C ARG A 470 -17.41 -35.03 -14.43
N VAL A 471 -18.37 -34.58 -13.67
CA VAL A 471 -18.21 -33.42 -12.80
C VAL A 471 -18.42 -33.87 -11.37
N THR A 472 -17.49 -33.52 -10.53
CA THR A 472 -17.56 -33.68 -9.08
C THR A 472 -17.16 -32.38 -8.43
N PHE A 473 -17.40 -32.24 -7.16
CA PHE A 473 -16.87 -31.17 -6.38
C PHE A 473 -16.32 -31.66 -5.04
N SER A 474 -15.39 -30.90 -4.49
CA SER A 474 -14.88 -31.06 -3.14
C SER A 474 -15.43 -29.96 -2.25
N ALA A 475 -15.67 -30.25 -0.98
CA ALA A 475 -16.16 -29.27 -0.02
C ALA A 475 -15.41 -29.37 1.31
N GLY A 476 -15.14 -28.21 1.89
CA GLY A 476 -14.75 -28.05 3.29
C GLY A 476 -15.91 -27.48 4.08
N THR A 477 -16.16 -27.96 5.29
CA THR A 477 -17.22 -27.43 6.15
C THR A 477 -16.73 -27.30 7.59
N GLY A 478 -17.21 -26.29 8.29
CA GLY A 478 -16.86 -26.02 9.69
C GLY A 478 -17.98 -25.29 10.41
N GLU A 479 -18.07 -25.54 11.71
CA GLU A 479 -18.96 -24.84 12.62
C GLU A 479 -18.24 -23.67 13.23
N TRP A 480 -18.89 -22.49 13.24
CA TRP A 480 -18.32 -21.30 13.84
C TRP A 480 -18.52 -21.31 15.36
N HIS A 481 -17.39 -21.27 16.08
CA HIS A 481 -17.32 -21.27 17.54
C HIS A 481 -16.87 -19.91 18.12
N PHE A 482 -17.29 -18.81 17.48
CA PHE A 482 -17.03 -17.42 17.88
C PHE A 482 -15.55 -16.97 17.77
N GLU A 483 -14.71 -17.70 17.03
CA GLU A 483 -13.37 -17.28 16.66
C GLU A 483 -13.39 -16.15 15.61
N PRO A 484 -12.28 -15.43 15.40
CA PRO A 484 -12.16 -14.43 14.33
C PRO A 484 -12.51 -15.02 12.95
N LEU A 485 -13.35 -14.31 12.19
CA LEU A 485 -13.90 -14.78 10.91
C LEU A 485 -12.80 -15.26 9.93
N GLU A 486 -11.68 -14.52 9.84
CA GLU A 486 -10.57 -14.90 8.94
C GLU A 486 -9.96 -16.25 9.35
N GLN A 487 -9.81 -16.50 10.64
CA GLN A 487 -9.33 -17.78 11.15
C GLN A 487 -10.32 -18.91 10.86
N PHE A 488 -11.60 -18.65 11.04
CA PHE A 488 -12.66 -19.62 10.76
C PHE A 488 -12.74 -19.97 9.28
N ILE A 489 -12.81 -18.96 8.39
CA ILE A 489 -12.79 -19.19 6.93
C ILE A 489 -11.53 -19.97 6.52
N GLY A 490 -10.37 -19.60 7.08
CA GLY A 490 -9.13 -20.31 6.82
C GLY A 490 -9.18 -21.80 7.20
N SER A 491 -9.82 -22.15 8.32
CA SER A 491 -9.99 -23.56 8.73
C SER A 491 -10.92 -24.34 7.78
N VAL A 492 -11.98 -23.71 7.29
CA VAL A 492 -12.89 -24.30 6.30
C VAL A 492 -12.20 -24.48 4.95
N ASP A 493 -11.37 -23.52 4.54
CA ASP A 493 -10.57 -23.63 3.31
C ASP A 493 -9.50 -24.73 3.43
N GLU A 494 -8.88 -24.89 4.60
CA GLU A 494 -7.96 -26.01 4.84
C GLU A 494 -8.67 -27.38 4.77
N ALA A 495 -9.91 -27.45 5.25
CA ALA A 495 -10.73 -28.65 5.10
C ALA A 495 -11.08 -28.93 3.61
N LEU A 496 -11.40 -27.90 2.84
CA LEU A 496 -11.60 -28.00 1.39
C LEU A 496 -10.31 -28.46 0.68
N TYR A 497 -9.19 -27.88 1.04
CA TYR A 497 -7.90 -28.30 0.52
C TYR A 497 -7.58 -29.77 0.84
N THR A 498 -7.89 -30.19 2.06
CA THR A 498 -7.76 -31.60 2.49
C THR A 498 -8.67 -32.52 1.67
N ALA A 499 -9.90 -32.11 1.38
CA ALA A 499 -10.82 -32.84 0.52
C ALA A 499 -10.22 -33.06 -0.89
N LYS A 500 -9.62 -32.00 -1.45
CA LYS A 500 -8.93 -32.08 -2.76
C LYS A 500 -7.71 -32.99 -2.74
N GLN A 501 -6.89 -32.95 -1.68
CA GLN A 501 -5.71 -33.80 -1.54
C GLN A 501 -6.04 -35.29 -1.33
N GLN A 502 -7.08 -35.60 -0.58
CA GLN A 502 -7.49 -36.97 -0.29
C GLN A 502 -8.17 -37.68 -1.47
N GLY A 503 -8.18 -37.08 -2.65
CA GLY A 503 -8.68 -37.68 -3.88
C GLY A 503 -9.96 -37.06 -4.41
N LYS A 504 -10.32 -35.88 -3.93
CA LYS A 504 -11.47 -35.07 -4.42
C LYS A 504 -12.84 -35.75 -4.18
N ASN A 505 -13.91 -35.18 -4.74
CA ASN A 505 -15.27 -35.71 -4.69
C ASN A 505 -15.70 -36.12 -3.28
N ARG A 506 -15.57 -35.22 -2.32
CA ARG A 506 -15.90 -35.47 -0.91
C ARG A 506 -16.15 -34.19 -0.13
N VAL A 507 -16.80 -34.35 0.99
CA VAL A 507 -16.97 -33.32 1.99
C VAL A 507 -16.06 -33.63 3.19
N VAL A 508 -15.26 -32.69 3.61
CA VAL A 508 -14.40 -32.81 4.79
C VAL A 508 -14.81 -31.73 5.80
N SER A 509 -15.00 -32.15 7.04
CA SER A 509 -15.28 -31.22 8.13
C SER A 509 -13.98 -30.80 8.84
N THR A 510 -13.94 -29.55 9.33
CA THR A 510 -12.87 -29.12 10.24
C THR A 510 -12.82 -30.05 11.44
N ALA A 511 -11.63 -30.42 11.90
CA ALA A 511 -11.49 -31.20 13.12
C ALA A 511 -12.08 -30.40 14.32
N CYS A 512 -13.00 -31.01 15.07
CA CYS A 512 -13.42 -30.44 16.36
C CYS A 512 -12.16 -30.24 17.23
N ARG A 513 -11.82 -28.99 17.53
CA ARG A 513 -10.81 -28.65 18.55
C ARG A 513 -11.42 -28.58 19.92
#